data_7d6055ed8e4a382e41321d449066f289
#
_entry.id   7d6055ed8e4a382e41321d449066f289
#
_cell.length_a   1.000
_cell.length_b   1.000
_cell.length_c   1.000
_cell.angle_alpha   90.00
_cell.angle_beta   90.00
_cell.angle_gamma   90.00
#
_symmetry.space_group_name_H-M   'P 1'
#
loop_
_entity.id
_entity.type
_entity.pdbx_description
1 polymer ?
#
loop_
_entity_poly.entity_id
_entity_poly.type
_entity_poly.pdbx_seq_one_letter_code
_entity_poly.pdbx_strand_id
1 'polypeptide(L)'
;MTKLRVLGGIGLSGLVLLLSVFPILAQTRPAAAPAQPAAKPFESAIQGLRFREIGPATMGGRVNDIEVPIQDPKVIYAAMASAGILKSVNGGTTWETLFDKEAVATIGDVAVAPSNPQIVWAGSGESNNRQSSSWGNGVYKSMDAGKTWKNMGLEKTLAIARVVIHPTNPDVVWVAATGNLWGASPERGVYKTTDGGKTWAHVLKVNDDTGATELVIDHQSPSVLYAAMYQRRRTVFGFNGSGAHSALYKSVDGGDTWKMVTTGMPYNTENAPTPRPENLLETGRISIAVYRKNTDIVYVTVEHANGGVYRSTDKGETWTKMAEIAAVPRPMYFSKLQVDPNNEQRLWLAGVAMQYSEDAGRTWTGNFSRAPHADTHGFWINPNDSNHIVQGNDGGINISFDRGRTWDYSNTVPLGYFYEVGVDNSLPYKVCGGLQDNNTWCGPSMTTNPQGISNSDWYTVGGGDGFFAQPHPTDPDIVYGESQDGNLFRRNVRTGESKQIRPREELGEKNFRFQWNSPILISSHDPNTVYYAGNFVFKSTERGDNWKKVSPDLTTDVDRNTLQIMGKVPDKNTRSRHDG
;
A
#
# COMPACT_ATOMS: atom_id res chain seq x y z
N MET A 1 -8.50 7.62 78.45
CA MET A 1 -9.20 7.53 79.77
C MET A 1 -10.46 6.74 79.54
N THR A 2 -10.46 5.59 79.96
CA THR A 2 -11.07 4.93 81.11
C THR A 2 -12.29 4.11 80.73
N LYS A 3 -12.10 2.80 80.69
CA LYS A 3 -12.73 1.72 81.49
C LYS A 3 -14.22 1.49 81.25
N LEU A 4 -14.64 0.30 80.88
CA LEU A 4 -14.73 -1.05 81.52
C LEU A 4 -15.98 -1.28 82.30
N ARG A 5 -16.60 -2.43 82.03
CA ARG A 5 -17.38 -3.43 82.89
C ARG A 5 -18.81 -3.67 82.44
N VAL A 6 -19.19 -4.85 81.94
CA VAL A 6 -19.33 -6.20 82.53
C VAL A 6 -20.56 -6.33 83.45
N LEU A 7 -21.29 -7.39 83.18
CA LEU A 7 -22.22 -8.26 83.94
C LEU A 7 -23.59 -8.36 83.24
N GLY A 8 -24.14 -9.45 82.78
CA GLY A 8 -24.21 -10.77 83.44
C GLY A 8 -25.68 -11.05 83.71
N GLY A 9 -26.28 -12.07 83.13
CA GLY A 9 -27.63 -12.46 83.40
C GLY A 9 -28.05 -13.75 82.67
N ILE A 10 -28.00 -14.83 83.38
CA ILE A 10 -28.41 -16.18 82.99
C ILE A 10 -29.95 -16.25 82.99
N GLY A 11 -30.58 -16.84 81.99
CA GLY A 11 -31.99 -17.19 81.95
C GLY A 11 -32.21 -18.38 81.00
N LEU A 12 -32.43 -19.52 81.65
CA LEU A 12 -32.81 -20.82 81.05
C LEU A 12 -34.29 -20.76 80.62
N SER A 13 -34.65 -21.30 79.44
CA SER A 13 -35.79 -22.22 79.27
C SER A 13 -36.30 -22.23 77.82
N GLY A 14 -36.53 -23.40 77.29
CA GLY A 14 -37.50 -23.64 76.24
C GLY A 14 -37.00 -24.16 74.88
N LEU A 15 -36.75 -25.46 74.89
CA LEU A 15 -36.53 -26.24 73.66
C LEU A 15 -37.87 -26.40 72.90
N VAL A 16 -37.98 -25.80 71.68
CA VAL A 16 -39.01 -26.18 70.71
C VAL A 16 -38.30 -26.53 69.40
N LEU A 17 -38.25 -27.83 69.08
CA LEU A 17 -37.80 -28.36 67.85
C LEU A 17 -38.85 -28.08 66.76
N LEU A 18 -38.57 -27.11 65.88
CA LEU A 18 -39.25 -26.95 64.58
C LEU A 18 -38.34 -27.51 63.49
N LEU A 19 -38.68 -28.72 63.01
CA LEU A 19 -38.09 -29.30 61.81
C LEU A 19 -38.56 -28.51 60.57
N SER A 20 -37.78 -27.56 60.12
CA SER A 20 -37.92 -26.93 58.80
C SER A 20 -37.18 -27.74 57.76
N VAL A 21 -37.91 -28.41 56.89
CA VAL A 21 -37.39 -29.07 55.70
C VAL A 21 -36.98 -27.98 54.70
N PHE A 22 -35.68 -27.70 54.54
CA PHE A 22 -35.18 -26.91 53.48
C PHE A 22 -35.02 -27.80 52.26
N PRO A 23 -35.54 -27.40 51.06
CA PRO A 23 -35.23 -28.10 49.84
C PRO A 23 -33.73 -27.82 49.47
N ILE A 24 -32.96 -28.90 49.35
CA ILE A 24 -31.59 -28.85 48.78
C ILE A 24 -31.74 -28.44 47.33
N LEU A 25 -31.53 -27.17 47.02
CA LEU A 25 -31.25 -26.71 45.66
C LEU A 25 -29.88 -27.26 45.26
N ALA A 26 -29.90 -28.28 44.42
CA ALA A 26 -28.70 -28.77 43.76
C ALA A 26 -28.11 -27.59 42.95
N GLN A 27 -27.02 -27.01 43.42
CA GLN A 27 -26.20 -26.09 42.62
C GLN A 27 -25.63 -26.89 41.46
N THR A 28 -26.19 -26.70 40.27
CA THR A 28 -25.57 -27.15 39.04
C THR A 28 -24.24 -26.39 38.89
N ARG A 29 -23.13 -27.11 39.01
CA ARG A 29 -21.81 -26.59 38.64
C ARG A 29 -21.92 -25.99 37.22
N PRO A 30 -21.43 -24.76 36.99
CA PRO A 30 -21.30 -24.27 35.62
C PRO A 30 -20.50 -25.27 34.82
N ALA A 31 -20.98 -25.62 33.63
CA ALA A 31 -20.24 -26.44 32.71
C ALA A 31 -18.86 -25.82 32.53
N ALA A 32 -17.80 -26.61 32.72
CA ALA A 32 -16.45 -26.18 32.48
C ALA A 32 -16.36 -25.63 31.04
N ALA A 33 -15.84 -24.41 30.88
CA ALA A 33 -15.56 -23.88 29.57
C ALA A 33 -14.72 -24.90 28.77
N PRO A 34 -14.97 -25.09 27.47
CA PRO A 34 -14.20 -26.02 26.67
C PRO A 34 -12.72 -25.70 26.85
N ALA A 35 -11.92 -26.70 27.22
CA ALA A 35 -10.50 -26.56 27.39
C ALA A 35 -9.93 -26.05 26.05
N GLN A 36 -9.24 -24.92 26.07
CA GLN A 36 -8.48 -24.47 24.91
C GLN A 36 -7.50 -25.59 24.52
N PRO A 37 -7.38 -25.92 23.22
CA PRO A 37 -6.40 -26.89 22.78
C PRO A 37 -5.03 -26.48 23.31
N ALA A 38 -4.29 -27.45 23.90
CA ALA A 38 -2.97 -27.19 24.42
C ALA A 38 -2.10 -26.60 23.30
N ALA A 39 -1.57 -25.39 23.51
CA ALA A 39 -0.68 -24.75 22.55
C ALA A 39 0.49 -25.69 22.26
N LYS A 40 0.82 -25.87 20.99
CA LYS A 40 2.00 -26.66 20.60
C LYS A 40 3.23 -26.07 21.28
N PRO A 41 4.24 -26.87 21.67
CA PRO A 41 5.41 -26.37 22.41
C PRO A 41 6.11 -25.19 21.73
N PHE A 42 6.13 -25.16 20.39
CA PHE A 42 6.67 -24.05 19.61
C PHE A 42 5.85 -22.76 19.76
N GLU A 43 4.53 -22.85 19.71
CA GLU A 43 3.64 -21.69 19.86
C GLU A 43 3.78 -21.05 21.25
N SER A 44 3.92 -21.86 22.29
CA SER A 44 4.14 -21.33 23.64
C SER A 44 5.50 -20.65 23.81
N ALA A 45 6.54 -21.14 23.11
CA ALA A 45 7.88 -20.55 23.16
C ALA A 45 7.93 -19.17 22.52
N ILE A 46 7.19 -18.94 21.41
CA ILE A 46 7.19 -17.64 20.71
C ILE A 46 6.22 -16.61 21.31
N GLN A 47 5.21 -17.04 22.10
CA GLN A 47 4.25 -16.12 22.73
C GLN A 47 4.89 -15.12 23.71
N GLY A 48 6.07 -15.43 24.23
CA GLY A 48 6.85 -14.53 25.10
C GLY A 48 7.68 -13.48 24.36
N LEU A 49 7.86 -13.64 23.06
CA LEU A 49 8.61 -12.68 22.26
C LEU A 49 7.83 -11.37 22.10
N ARG A 50 8.54 -10.26 22.17
CA ARG A 50 7.98 -8.92 21.97
C ARG A 50 8.81 -8.19 20.93
N PHE A 51 8.15 -7.61 19.94
CA PHE A 51 8.79 -6.66 19.04
C PHE A 51 9.12 -5.38 19.81
N ARG A 52 10.21 -4.76 19.45
CA ARG A 52 10.70 -3.52 19.99
C ARG A 52 11.01 -2.58 18.83
N GLU A 53 10.54 -1.37 18.91
CA GLU A 53 10.88 -0.33 17.94
C GLU A 53 12.34 0.09 18.11
N ILE A 54 13.04 0.16 16.99
CA ILE A 54 14.43 0.63 16.92
C ILE A 54 14.61 1.77 15.90
N GLY A 55 13.52 2.18 15.22
CA GLY A 55 13.57 3.16 14.14
C GLY A 55 14.07 2.55 12.82
N PRO A 56 14.44 3.38 11.82
CA PRO A 56 14.25 4.84 11.82
C PRO A 56 12.78 5.22 11.56
N ALA A 57 12.36 6.41 12.04
CA ALA A 57 11.07 7.00 11.69
C ALA A 57 11.22 8.11 10.62
N THR A 58 12.28 8.06 9.82
CA THR A 58 12.58 9.03 8.76
C THR A 58 12.02 8.63 7.40
N MET A 59 11.44 7.43 7.31
CA MET A 59 10.78 6.91 6.11
C MET A 59 9.73 5.91 6.52
N GLY A 60 8.46 6.27 6.25
CA GLY A 60 7.29 5.51 6.67
C GLY A 60 6.90 4.36 5.73
N GLY A 61 7.62 4.16 4.63
CA GLY A 61 7.24 3.20 3.59
C GLY A 61 6.00 3.62 2.80
N ARG A 62 5.55 2.76 1.88
CA ARG A 62 4.46 3.07 0.95
C ARG A 62 3.11 3.17 1.64
N VAL A 63 2.44 4.30 1.41
CA VAL A 63 1.07 4.59 1.83
C VAL A 63 0.15 4.50 0.61
N ASN A 64 -0.69 3.48 0.53
CA ASN A 64 -1.57 3.24 -0.61
C ASN A 64 -2.80 4.16 -0.63
N ASP A 65 -3.34 4.48 0.55
CA ASP A 65 -4.49 5.36 0.65
C ASP A 65 -4.51 6.15 1.96
N ILE A 66 -5.19 7.29 1.92
CA ILE A 66 -5.45 8.18 3.06
C ILE A 66 -6.96 8.42 3.15
N GLU A 67 -7.53 8.15 4.32
CA GLU A 67 -8.93 8.43 4.61
C GLU A 67 -9.05 9.31 5.86
N VAL A 68 -9.85 10.36 5.76
CA VAL A 68 -10.09 11.32 6.86
C VAL A 68 -11.59 11.54 6.99
N PRO A 69 -12.18 11.18 8.14
CA PRO A 69 -13.59 11.44 8.40
C PRO A 69 -13.92 12.92 8.31
N ILE A 70 -14.95 13.26 7.54
CA ILE A 70 -15.34 14.66 7.32
C ILE A 70 -15.77 15.38 8.62
N GLN A 71 -16.21 14.61 9.62
CA GLN A 71 -16.67 15.11 10.91
C GLN A 71 -15.51 15.58 11.81
N ASP A 72 -14.33 14.96 11.65
CA ASP A 72 -13.15 15.31 12.45
C ASP A 72 -11.86 15.15 11.62
N PRO A 73 -11.35 16.23 11.03
CA PRO A 73 -10.15 16.19 10.21
C PRO A 73 -8.83 15.95 10.99
N LYS A 74 -8.90 15.79 12.33
CA LYS A 74 -7.75 15.35 13.13
C LYS A 74 -7.59 13.85 13.13
N VAL A 75 -8.65 13.10 12.79
CA VAL A 75 -8.60 11.66 12.65
C VAL A 75 -8.14 11.32 11.23
N ILE A 76 -7.02 10.64 11.11
CA ILE A 76 -6.44 10.23 9.83
C ILE A 76 -6.20 8.73 9.87
N TYR A 77 -6.66 8.02 8.87
CA TYR A 77 -6.31 6.63 8.61
C TYR A 77 -5.37 6.57 7.40
N ALA A 78 -4.30 5.79 7.51
CA ALA A 78 -3.38 5.52 6.42
C ALA A 78 -3.32 4.02 6.14
N ALA A 79 -3.66 3.63 4.92
CA ALA A 79 -3.56 2.26 4.44
C ALA A 79 -2.14 2.01 3.93
N MET A 80 -1.42 1.09 4.58
CA MET A 80 -0.03 0.80 4.26
C MET A 80 0.08 -0.41 3.32
N ALA A 81 1.07 -0.37 2.43
CA ALA A 81 1.33 -1.49 1.51
C ALA A 81 1.76 -2.76 2.24
N SER A 82 2.38 -2.65 3.42
CA SER A 82 2.92 -3.79 4.14
C SER A 82 2.89 -3.68 5.68
N ALA A 83 2.16 -2.70 6.24
CA ALA A 83 2.11 -2.46 7.68
C ALA A 83 0.68 -2.26 8.21
N GLY A 84 -0.32 -2.81 7.52
CA GLY A 84 -1.71 -2.71 7.94
C GLY A 84 -2.27 -1.30 7.84
N ILE A 85 -2.94 -0.84 8.89
CA ILE A 85 -3.57 0.48 8.96
C ILE A 85 -2.97 1.25 10.12
N LEU A 86 -2.54 2.47 9.85
CA LEU A 86 -2.17 3.44 10.87
C LEU A 86 -3.34 4.39 11.12
N LYS A 87 -3.50 4.82 12.36
CA LYS A 87 -4.47 5.84 12.75
C LYS A 87 -3.83 6.93 13.59
N SER A 88 -4.12 8.16 13.26
CA SER A 88 -3.89 9.32 14.12
C SER A 88 -5.22 9.90 14.59
N VAL A 89 -5.26 10.42 15.81
CA VAL A 89 -6.43 11.15 16.36
C VAL A 89 -6.09 12.61 16.69
N ASN A 90 -4.90 13.03 16.35
CA ASN A 90 -4.34 14.36 16.68
C ASN A 90 -3.65 15.04 15.48
N GLY A 91 -4.21 14.85 14.28
CA GLY A 91 -3.74 15.53 13.07
C GLY A 91 -2.35 15.05 12.61
N GLY A 92 -2.02 13.76 12.79
CA GLY A 92 -0.76 13.18 12.35
C GLY A 92 0.42 13.35 13.33
N THR A 93 0.19 13.88 14.53
CA THR A 93 1.25 14.06 15.52
C THR A 93 1.72 12.72 16.08
N THR A 94 0.79 11.81 16.40
CA THR A 94 1.09 10.45 16.84
C THR A 94 0.22 9.45 16.08
N TRP A 95 0.72 8.21 15.99
CA TRP A 95 0.09 7.15 15.24
C TRP A 95 0.02 5.87 16.07
N GLU A 96 -1.05 5.11 15.86
CA GLU A 96 -1.23 3.76 16.38
C GLU A 96 -1.47 2.78 15.23
N THR A 97 -1.02 1.54 15.38
CA THR A 97 -1.29 0.44 14.46
C THR A 97 -2.60 -0.23 14.82
N LEU A 98 -3.44 -0.50 13.84
CA LEU A 98 -4.79 -1.04 14.07
C LEU A 98 -5.01 -2.44 13.49
N PHE A 99 -4.08 -2.97 12.71
CA PHE A 99 -4.30 -4.17 11.89
C PHE A 99 -3.32 -5.30 12.20
N ASP A 100 -2.52 -5.19 13.24
CA ASP A 100 -1.40 -6.08 13.58
C ASP A 100 -1.82 -7.53 13.91
N LYS A 101 -3.08 -7.76 14.22
CA LYS A 101 -3.61 -9.09 14.59
C LYS A 101 -4.29 -9.81 13.44
N GLU A 102 -4.39 -9.16 12.29
CA GLU A 102 -5.08 -9.73 11.15
C GLU A 102 -4.16 -10.62 10.32
N ALA A 103 -4.76 -11.46 9.47
CA ALA A 103 -4.03 -12.49 8.73
C ALA A 103 -3.16 -11.91 7.60
N VAL A 104 -3.34 -10.65 7.23
CA VAL A 104 -2.60 -9.93 6.18
C VAL A 104 -2.20 -8.54 6.67
N ALA A 105 -1.09 -8.04 6.16
CA ALA A 105 -0.57 -6.71 6.51
C ALA A 105 -0.65 -5.70 5.35
N THR A 106 -1.19 -6.09 4.22
CA THR A 106 -1.26 -5.25 3.02
C THR A 106 -2.67 -4.72 2.82
N ILE A 107 -2.81 -3.41 2.72
CA ILE A 107 -4.09 -2.72 2.55
C ILE A 107 -4.04 -1.90 1.26
N GLY A 108 -5.04 -2.11 0.41
CA GLY A 108 -5.18 -1.34 -0.82
C GLY A 108 -6.00 -0.06 -0.64
N ASP A 109 -7.00 -0.11 0.27
CA ASP A 109 -7.90 1.01 0.51
C ASP A 109 -8.51 0.95 1.91
N VAL A 110 -8.78 2.10 2.51
CA VAL A 110 -9.50 2.23 3.78
C VAL A 110 -10.61 3.26 3.64
N ALA A 111 -11.82 2.94 4.11
CA ALA A 111 -12.98 3.82 3.98
C ALA A 111 -13.73 3.93 5.31
N VAL A 112 -14.09 5.15 5.69
CA VAL A 112 -14.91 5.45 6.87
C VAL A 112 -16.33 5.77 6.43
N ALA A 113 -17.32 5.15 7.08
CA ALA A 113 -18.72 5.39 6.74
C ALA A 113 -19.12 6.86 7.03
N PRO A 114 -19.56 7.64 6.01
CA PRO A 114 -19.89 9.05 6.19
C PRO A 114 -21.01 9.29 7.21
N SER A 115 -21.92 8.33 7.39
CA SER A 115 -23.03 8.40 8.35
C SER A 115 -22.66 7.96 9.76
N ASN A 116 -21.56 7.20 9.94
CA ASN A 116 -21.13 6.70 11.24
C ASN A 116 -19.61 6.41 11.25
N PRO A 117 -18.77 7.29 11.80
CA PRO A 117 -17.31 7.14 11.79
C PRO A 117 -16.78 5.99 12.66
N GLN A 118 -17.64 5.30 13.41
CA GLN A 118 -17.26 4.05 14.08
C GLN A 118 -17.16 2.87 13.11
N ILE A 119 -17.81 2.96 11.94
CA ILE A 119 -17.79 1.92 10.92
C ILE A 119 -16.67 2.24 9.93
N VAL A 120 -15.67 1.36 9.90
CA VAL A 120 -14.52 1.46 9.00
C VAL A 120 -14.40 0.16 8.21
N TRP A 121 -14.14 0.30 6.93
CA TRP A 121 -13.87 -0.84 6.05
C TRP A 121 -12.44 -0.77 5.54
N ALA A 122 -11.84 -1.94 5.31
CA ALA A 122 -10.52 -2.07 4.72
C ALA A 122 -10.56 -3.10 3.60
N GLY A 123 -10.11 -2.70 2.43
CA GLY A 123 -9.84 -3.59 1.30
C GLY A 123 -8.40 -4.06 1.34
N SER A 124 -8.16 -5.37 1.52
CA SER A 124 -6.80 -5.89 1.61
C SER A 124 -6.19 -6.21 0.25
N GLY A 125 -4.86 -6.24 0.21
CA GLY A 125 -4.08 -6.48 -1.00
C GLY A 125 -3.74 -5.20 -1.77
N GLU A 126 -2.48 -5.04 -2.13
CA GLU A 126 -2.03 -3.87 -2.88
C GLU A 126 -2.54 -3.91 -4.32
N SER A 127 -3.22 -2.85 -4.74
CA SER A 127 -3.79 -2.73 -6.09
C SER A 127 -2.80 -2.20 -7.13
N ASN A 128 -1.65 -1.67 -6.72
CA ASN A 128 -0.61 -1.16 -7.60
C ASN A 128 0.16 -2.28 -8.30
N ASN A 129 0.81 -1.95 -9.42
CA ASN A 129 1.46 -2.94 -10.28
C ASN A 129 2.97 -3.00 -10.01
N ARG A 130 3.37 -3.56 -8.88
CA ARG A 130 4.79 -3.75 -8.52
C ARG A 130 5.14 -5.24 -8.41
N GLN A 131 6.43 -5.56 -8.53
CA GLN A 131 6.93 -6.91 -8.27
C GLN A 131 6.75 -7.29 -6.80
N SER A 132 6.82 -6.29 -5.92
CA SER A 132 6.67 -6.41 -4.47
C SER A 132 5.23 -6.27 -3.98
N SER A 133 4.23 -6.14 -4.87
CA SER A 133 2.82 -6.06 -4.47
C SER A 133 2.40 -7.32 -3.74
N SER A 134 1.94 -7.15 -2.51
CA SER A 134 1.52 -8.25 -1.63
C SER A 134 0.04 -8.53 -1.74
N TRP A 135 -0.34 -9.78 -1.48
CA TRP A 135 -1.71 -10.24 -1.58
C TRP A 135 -2.49 -9.96 -0.30
N GLY A 136 -3.76 -9.66 -0.48
CA GLY A 136 -4.76 -9.62 0.57
C GLY A 136 -5.60 -10.90 0.60
N ASN A 137 -6.61 -10.88 1.46
CA ASN A 137 -7.59 -11.94 1.60
C ASN A 137 -9.02 -11.40 1.79
N GLY A 138 -9.40 -10.43 0.97
CA GLY A 138 -10.74 -9.87 0.93
C GLY A 138 -10.91 -8.56 1.70
N VAL A 139 -12.12 -8.32 2.19
CA VAL A 139 -12.50 -7.09 2.89
C VAL A 139 -12.69 -7.33 4.37
N TYR A 140 -12.37 -6.30 5.16
CA TYR A 140 -12.55 -6.28 6.60
C TYR A 140 -13.46 -5.12 7.01
N LYS A 141 -14.24 -5.33 8.09
CA LYS A 141 -15.10 -4.32 8.69
C LYS A 141 -14.79 -4.17 10.16
N SER A 142 -14.67 -2.93 10.62
CA SER A 142 -14.64 -2.53 12.03
C SER A 142 -15.94 -1.82 12.38
N MET A 143 -16.42 -2.01 13.62
CA MET A 143 -17.57 -1.34 14.20
C MET A 143 -17.18 -0.40 15.36
N ASP A 144 -15.88 -0.23 15.61
CA ASP A 144 -15.31 0.47 16.76
C ASP A 144 -14.13 1.39 16.34
N ALA A 145 -14.26 1.98 15.15
CA ALA A 145 -13.28 2.91 14.58
C ALA A 145 -11.88 2.29 14.38
N GLY A 146 -11.84 1.00 14.03
CA GLY A 146 -10.61 0.28 13.67
C GLY A 146 -9.95 -0.48 14.83
N LYS A 147 -10.53 -0.51 16.03
CA LYS A 147 -9.91 -1.23 17.17
C LYS A 147 -9.98 -2.75 17.01
N THR A 148 -11.09 -3.24 16.44
CA THR A 148 -11.25 -4.66 16.10
C THR A 148 -11.78 -4.81 14.69
N TRP A 149 -11.40 -5.91 14.03
CA TRP A 149 -11.72 -6.17 12.63
C TRP A 149 -12.38 -7.54 12.47
N LYS A 150 -13.25 -7.64 11.49
CA LYS A 150 -13.86 -8.89 11.05
C LYS A 150 -13.73 -9.01 9.54
N ASN A 151 -13.19 -10.14 9.06
CA ASN A 151 -13.21 -10.48 7.64
C ASN A 151 -14.66 -10.66 7.17
N MET A 152 -15.01 -10.02 6.08
CA MET A 152 -16.36 -9.98 5.49
C MET A 152 -16.43 -10.67 4.13
N GLY A 153 -15.44 -11.51 3.79
CA GLY A 153 -15.40 -12.28 2.56
C GLY A 153 -14.58 -11.64 1.44
N LEU A 154 -14.79 -12.11 0.23
CA LEU A 154 -14.06 -11.74 -0.99
C LEU A 154 -12.57 -12.12 -0.94
N GLU A 155 -12.19 -13.19 -0.25
CA GLU A 155 -10.80 -13.61 -0.03
C GLU A 155 -10.04 -13.86 -1.35
N LYS A 156 -10.74 -14.37 -2.36
CA LYS A 156 -10.15 -14.71 -3.67
C LYS A 156 -9.87 -13.50 -4.56
N THR A 157 -10.34 -12.31 -4.19
CA THR A 157 -10.06 -11.09 -4.95
C THR A 157 -8.59 -10.68 -4.89
N LEU A 158 -7.86 -11.06 -3.87
CA LEU A 158 -6.43 -10.87 -3.64
C LEU A 158 -5.94 -9.41 -3.60
N ALA A 159 -6.60 -8.49 -4.30
CA ALA A 159 -6.24 -7.07 -4.27
C ALA A 159 -7.50 -6.20 -4.50
N ILE A 160 -7.72 -5.27 -3.59
CA ILE A 160 -8.86 -4.35 -3.59
C ILE A 160 -8.34 -2.92 -3.72
N ALA A 161 -8.82 -2.22 -4.75
CA ALA A 161 -8.39 -0.87 -5.05
C ALA A 161 -9.25 0.20 -4.38
N ARG A 162 -10.56 -0.08 -4.18
CA ARG A 162 -11.50 0.86 -3.54
C ARG A 162 -12.58 0.13 -2.77
N VAL A 163 -12.96 0.73 -1.66
CA VAL A 163 -14.16 0.43 -0.89
C VAL A 163 -15.00 1.70 -0.80
N VAL A 164 -16.19 1.68 -1.37
CA VAL A 164 -17.09 2.84 -1.40
C VAL A 164 -18.31 2.54 -0.56
N ILE A 165 -18.57 3.39 0.44
CA ILE A 165 -19.69 3.24 1.37
C ILE A 165 -20.78 4.24 0.98
N HIS A 166 -22.03 3.79 0.94
CA HIS A 166 -23.16 4.67 0.67
C HIS A 166 -23.24 5.80 1.72
N PRO A 167 -23.45 7.07 1.32
CA PRO A 167 -23.31 8.21 2.20
C PRO A 167 -24.23 8.21 3.42
N THR A 168 -25.40 7.58 3.35
CA THR A 168 -26.41 7.56 4.43
C THR A 168 -26.75 6.17 4.94
N ASN A 169 -26.40 5.10 4.22
CA ASN A 169 -26.66 3.72 4.63
C ASN A 169 -25.36 2.90 4.67
N PRO A 170 -24.74 2.70 5.85
CA PRO A 170 -23.43 2.03 5.94
C PRO A 170 -23.47 0.52 5.66
N ASP A 171 -24.64 -0.07 5.46
CA ASP A 171 -24.80 -1.47 5.07
C ASP A 171 -24.75 -1.68 3.55
N VAL A 172 -24.81 -0.58 2.78
CA VAL A 172 -24.62 -0.61 1.31
C VAL A 172 -23.19 -0.21 0.99
N VAL A 173 -22.42 -1.14 0.42
CA VAL A 173 -21.00 -0.96 0.11
C VAL A 173 -20.66 -1.57 -1.23
N TRP A 174 -19.80 -0.91 -1.98
CA TRP A 174 -19.22 -1.41 -3.22
C TRP A 174 -17.70 -1.59 -3.06
N VAL A 175 -17.17 -2.61 -3.72
CA VAL A 175 -15.75 -2.97 -3.69
C VAL A 175 -15.23 -3.12 -5.11
N ALA A 176 -14.17 -2.38 -5.43
CA ALA A 176 -13.42 -2.51 -6.67
C ALA A 176 -12.28 -3.51 -6.49
N ALA A 177 -12.42 -4.69 -7.11
CA ALA A 177 -11.42 -5.75 -7.05
C ALA A 177 -10.54 -5.75 -8.32
N THR A 178 -9.25 -5.55 -8.15
CA THR A 178 -8.27 -5.65 -9.25
C THR A 178 -7.87 -7.08 -9.54
N GLY A 179 -8.09 -8.00 -8.61
CA GLY A 179 -7.82 -9.42 -8.75
C GLY A 179 -6.33 -9.78 -8.70
N ASN A 180 -6.02 -11.01 -9.03
CA ASN A 180 -4.66 -11.52 -9.09
C ASN A 180 -3.83 -10.75 -10.13
N LEU A 181 -2.72 -10.16 -9.71
CA LEU A 181 -1.81 -9.43 -10.61
C LEU A 181 -1.08 -10.39 -11.57
N TRP A 182 -0.74 -11.59 -11.12
CA TRP A 182 0.15 -12.54 -11.79
C TRP A 182 -0.55 -13.56 -12.70
N GLY A 183 -1.88 -13.51 -12.77
CA GLY A 183 -2.66 -14.44 -13.58
C GLY A 183 -4.07 -13.93 -13.88
N ALA A 184 -4.78 -14.67 -14.70
CA ALA A 184 -6.21 -14.48 -14.90
C ALA A 184 -6.96 -14.74 -13.58
N SER A 185 -8.02 -13.99 -13.32
CA SER A 185 -8.80 -14.08 -12.09
C SER A 185 -10.26 -13.80 -12.36
N PRO A 186 -11.15 -14.78 -12.19
CA PRO A 186 -12.59 -14.59 -12.38
C PRO A 186 -13.21 -13.65 -11.33
N GLU A 187 -12.48 -13.34 -10.27
CA GLU A 187 -12.91 -12.46 -9.18
C GLU A 187 -12.65 -10.97 -9.45
N ARG A 188 -12.14 -10.61 -10.64
CA ARG A 188 -11.92 -9.21 -11.04
C ARG A 188 -13.24 -8.50 -11.32
N GLY A 189 -13.40 -7.27 -10.82
CA GLY A 189 -14.58 -6.45 -11.12
C GLY A 189 -15.10 -5.65 -9.94
N VAL A 190 -16.39 -5.34 -9.93
CA VAL A 190 -17.07 -4.62 -8.86
C VAL A 190 -18.03 -5.55 -8.13
N TYR A 191 -17.95 -5.55 -6.83
CA TYR A 191 -18.87 -6.26 -5.92
C TYR A 191 -19.73 -5.26 -5.15
N LYS A 192 -20.96 -5.66 -4.81
CA LYS A 192 -21.92 -4.88 -4.03
C LYS A 192 -22.48 -5.72 -2.89
N THR A 193 -22.62 -5.13 -1.72
CA THR A 193 -23.42 -5.64 -0.61
C THR A 193 -24.51 -4.64 -0.26
N THR A 194 -25.63 -5.14 0.27
CA THR A 194 -26.73 -4.33 0.83
C THR A 194 -27.09 -4.75 2.26
N ASP A 195 -26.32 -5.67 2.82
CA ASP A 195 -26.56 -6.27 4.16
C ASP A 195 -25.34 -6.15 5.10
N GLY A 196 -24.50 -5.15 4.83
CA GLY A 196 -23.33 -4.86 5.65
C GLY A 196 -22.20 -5.86 5.49
N GLY A 197 -22.10 -6.51 4.32
CA GLY A 197 -21.02 -7.43 3.96
C GLY A 197 -21.28 -8.89 4.29
N LYS A 198 -22.50 -9.27 4.64
CA LYS A 198 -22.84 -10.68 4.90
C LYS A 198 -22.92 -11.46 3.59
N THR A 199 -23.39 -10.81 2.52
CA THR A 199 -23.45 -11.35 1.16
C THR A 199 -22.94 -10.33 0.14
N TRP A 200 -22.37 -10.82 -0.97
CA TRP A 200 -21.82 -10.02 -2.05
C TRP A 200 -22.35 -10.44 -3.40
N ALA A 201 -22.82 -9.48 -4.18
CA ALA A 201 -23.15 -9.65 -5.58
C ALA A 201 -22.00 -9.16 -6.47
N HIS A 202 -21.59 -9.94 -7.47
CA HIS A 202 -20.60 -9.51 -8.48
C HIS A 202 -21.35 -8.73 -9.57
N VAL A 203 -21.39 -7.39 -9.46
CA VAL A 203 -22.27 -6.52 -10.26
C VAL A 203 -21.65 -5.99 -11.55
N LEU A 204 -20.31 -6.00 -11.66
CA LEU A 204 -19.61 -5.64 -12.89
C LEU A 204 -18.43 -6.59 -13.10
N LYS A 205 -18.51 -7.41 -14.14
CA LYS A 205 -17.42 -8.25 -14.63
C LYS A 205 -17.26 -8.04 -16.14
N VAL A 206 -16.02 -7.84 -16.60
CA VAL A 206 -15.69 -7.70 -18.01
C VAL A 206 -15.07 -9.01 -18.53
N ASN A 207 -13.90 -9.39 -18.00
CA ASN A 207 -13.24 -10.68 -18.26
C ASN A 207 -12.21 -10.96 -17.14
N ASP A 208 -11.51 -12.09 -17.24
CA ASP A 208 -10.58 -12.53 -16.19
C ASP A 208 -9.25 -11.75 -16.16
N ASP A 209 -8.98 -10.87 -17.12
CA ASP A 209 -7.82 -9.98 -17.14
C ASP A 209 -8.16 -8.52 -16.79
N THR A 210 -9.45 -8.18 -16.66
CA THR A 210 -9.91 -6.79 -16.47
C THR A 210 -10.56 -6.62 -15.10
N GLY A 211 -9.89 -5.91 -14.20
CA GLY A 211 -10.37 -5.61 -12.85
C GLY A 211 -10.73 -4.14 -12.66
N ALA A 212 -11.43 -3.81 -11.58
CA ALA A 212 -11.75 -2.44 -11.23
C ALA A 212 -10.61 -1.81 -10.41
N THR A 213 -10.07 -0.67 -10.87
CA THR A 213 -8.99 0.06 -10.20
C THR A 213 -9.44 1.38 -9.57
N GLU A 214 -10.59 1.89 -9.97
CA GLU A 214 -11.19 3.07 -9.37
C GLU A 214 -12.71 2.88 -9.31
N LEU A 215 -13.32 3.40 -8.25
CA LEU A 215 -14.76 3.37 -8.03
C LEU A 215 -15.16 4.62 -7.26
N VAL A 216 -16.08 5.40 -7.79
CA VAL A 216 -16.51 6.67 -7.20
C VAL A 216 -18.03 6.74 -7.22
N ILE A 217 -18.61 7.20 -6.10
CA ILE A 217 -20.05 7.44 -5.97
C ILE A 217 -20.34 8.95 -6.07
N ASP A 218 -21.42 9.30 -6.75
CA ASP A 218 -22.02 10.62 -6.64
C ASP A 218 -22.75 10.73 -5.29
N HIS A 219 -22.13 11.41 -4.33
CA HIS A 219 -22.67 11.52 -2.98
C HIS A 219 -23.93 12.38 -2.84
N GLN A 220 -24.29 13.19 -3.87
CA GLN A 220 -25.56 13.91 -3.96
C GLN A 220 -26.64 13.05 -4.62
N SER A 221 -26.25 12.11 -5.49
CA SER A 221 -27.13 11.17 -6.18
C SER A 221 -26.56 9.75 -6.09
N PRO A 222 -26.68 9.07 -4.93
CA PRO A 222 -25.98 7.79 -4.68
C PRO A 222 -26.36 6.62 -5.60
N SER A 223 -27.39 6.78 -6.45
CA SER A 223 -27.68 5.85 -7.53
C SER A 223 -26.67 5.95 -8.68
N VAL A 224 -25.89 7.04 -8.76
CA VAL A 224 -24.89 7.23 -9.82
C VAL A 224 -23.51 6.84 -9.29
N LEU A 225 -22.89 5.90 -9.98
CA LEU A 225 -21.51 5.45 -9.71
C LEU A 225 -20.70 5.40 -11.00
N TYR A 226 -19.39 5.55 -10.85
CA TYR A 226 -18.41 5.41 -11.92
C TYR A 226 -17.38 4.37 -11.52
N ALA A 227 -17.00 3.48 -12.46
CA ALA A 227 -15.96 2.47 -12.27
C ALA A 227 -14.96 2.51 -13.42
N ALA A 228 -13.68 2.54 -13.10
CA ALA A 228 -12.60 2.37 -14.09
C ALA A 228 -12.17 0.91 -14.13
N MET A 229 -12.43 0.28 -15.27
CA MET A 229 -12.02 -1.09 -15.52
C MET A 229 -10.67 -1.09 -16.25
N TYR A 230 -9.74 -1.95 -15.79
CA TYR A 230 -8.35 -1.95 -16.22
C TYR A 230 -7.87 -3.37 -16.54
N GLN A 231 -7.49 -3.59 -17.79
CA GLN A 231 -6.92 -4.85 -18.28
C GLN A 231 -5.43 -4.90 -17.98
N ARG A 232 -5.00 -5.89 -17.17
CA ARG A 232 -3.60 -6.00 -16.75
C ARG A 232 -3.19 -7.42 -16.39
N ARG A 233 -1.91 -7.72 -16.62
CA ARG A 233 -1.25 -8.92 -16.10
C ARG A 233 0.25 -8.69 -15.96
N ARG A 234 0.84 -9.17 -14.87
CA ARG A 234 2.29 -9.25 -14.66
C ARG A 234 2.75 -10.70 -14.79
N THR A 235 3.98 -10.85 -15.22
CA THR A 235 4.73 -12.11 -15.22
C THR A 235 6.12 -11.86 -14.63
N VAL A 236 6.89 -12.93 -14.41
CA VAL A 236 8.29 -12.82 -13.93
C VAL A 236 9.22 -12.11 -14.92
N PHE A 237 8.82 -11.96 -16.17
CA PHE A 237 9.63 -11.38 -17.24
C PHE A 237 9.09 -10.04 -17.78
N GLY A 238 7.91 -9.59 -17.33
CA GLY A 238 7.34 -8.34 -17.82
C GLY A 238 5.93 -8.07 -17.34
N PHE A 239 5.39 -6.96 -17.82
CA PHE A 239 4.08 -6.45 -17.46
C PHE A 239 3.33 -5.96 -18.70
N ASN A 240 2.04 -6.24 -18.79
CA ASN A 240 1.13 -5.63 -19.73
C ASN A 240 -0.06 -5.03 -18.95
N GLY A 241 -0.25 -3.72 -19.05
CA GLY A 241 -1.28 -2.96 -18.38
C GLY A 241 -2.09 -2.09 -19.34
N SER A 242 -2.42 -2.63 -20.49
CA SER A 242 -3.34 -2.00 -21.43
C SER A 242 -4.13 -3.06 -22.19
N GLY A 243 -5.26 -2.67 -22.74
CA GLY A 243 -6.05 -3.54 -23.60
C GLY A 243 -7.40 -2.95 -23.97
N ALA A 244 -8.06 -3.60 -24.91
CA ALA A 244 -9.36 -3.18 -25.46
C ALA A 244 -10.53 -3.23 -24.46
N HIS A 245 -10.31 -3.87 -23.33
CA HIS A 245 -11.33 -4.04 -22.28
C HIS A 245 -11.18 -3.04 -21.11
N SER A 246 -10.16 -2.19 -21.13
CA SER A 246 -10.04 -1.08 -20.19
C SER A 246 -10.94 0.07 -20.62
N ALA A 247 -11.87 0.48 -19.76
CA ALA A 247 -12.82 1.56 -20.04
C ALA A 247 -13.44 2.12 -18.77
N LEU A 248 -14.06 3.29 -18.90
CA LEU A 248 -14.92 3.88 -17.88
C LEU A 248 -16.34 3.29 -17.99
N TYR A 249 -16.90 2.91 -16.88
CA TYR A 249 -18.28 2.44 -16.76
C TYR A 249 -19.08 3.35 -15.83
N LYS A 250 -20.36 3.53 -16.11
CA LYS A 250 -21.31 4.29 -15.30
C LYS A 250 -22.51 3.44 -14.96
N SER A 251 -22.98 3.56 -13.73
CA SER A 251 -24.27 3.06 -13.26
C SER A 251 -25.17 4.22 -12.87
N VAL A 252 -26.48 4.06 -13.01
CA VAL A 252 -27.51 5.04 -12.59
C VAL A 252 -28.57 4.42 -11.68
N ASP A 253 -28.40 3.17 -11.29
CA ASP A 253 -29.32 2.37 -10.48
C ASP A 253 -28.66 1.83 -9.19
N GLY A 254 -27.67 2.55 -8.68
CA GLY A 254 -26.95 2.15 -7.47
C GLY A 254 -26.00 0.97 -7.67
N GLY A 255 -25.46 0.83 -8.88
CA GLY A 255 -24.46 -0.20 -9.20
C GLY A 255 -25.06 -1.57 -9.49
N ASP A 256 -26.35 -1.69 -9.74
CA ASP A 256 -26.98 -2.97 -10.13
C ASP A 256 -26.70 -3.30 -11.59
N THR A 257 -26.72 -2.27 -12.47
CA THR A 257 -26.32 -2.40 -13.87
C THR A 257 -25.29 -1.34 -14.26
N TRP A 258 -24.45 -1.66 -15.25
CA TRP A 258 -23.36 -0.82 -15.67
C TRP A 258 -23.31 -0.69 -17.19
N LYS A 259 -23.05 0.52 -17.67
CA LYS A 259 -22.88 0.84 -19.08
C LYS A 259 -21.50 1.42 -19.33
N MET A 260 -20.81 0.94 -20.33
CA MET A 260 -19.55 1.52 -20.80
C MET A 260 -19.79 2.92 -21.34
N VAL A 261 -19.01 3.90 -20.88
CA VAL A 261 -19.04 5.28 -21.37
C VAL A 261 -18.21 5.37 -22.64
N THR A 262 -18.82 5.75 -23.76
CA THR A 262 -18.15 5.81 -25.07
C THR A 262 -18.12 7.21 -25.67
N THR A 263 -19.16 8.01 -25.45
CA THR A 263 -19.30 9.34 -26.05
C THR A 263 -18.15 10.28 -25.61
N GLY A 264 -17.38 10.75 -26.58
CA GLY A 264 -16.25 11.66 -26.33
C GLY A 264 -14.99 11.01 -25.75
N MET A 265 -14.98 9.68 -25.56
CA MET A 265 -13.82 8.97 -25.03
C MET A 265 -12.86 8.50 -26.14
N PRO A 266 -11.53 8.46 -25.87
CA PRO A 266 -10.52 8.14 -26.88
C PRO A 266 -10.58 6.69 -27.39
N TYR A 267 -11.16 5.78 -26.61
CA TYR A 267 -11.36 4.36 -26.97
C TYR A 267 -12.69 4.10 -27.67
N ASN A 268 -13.49 5.13 -27.93
CA ASN A 268 -14.67 4.98 -28.79
C ASN A 268 -14.21 4.72 -30.22
N THR A 269 -14.45 3.52 -30.70
CA THR A 269 -14.00 3.05 -32.01
C THR A 269 -15.10 3.04 -33.08
N GLU A 270 -16.29 3.59 -32.79
CA GLU A 270 -17.42 3.60 -33.73
C GLU A 270 -17.07 4.30 -35.07
N ASN A 271 -16.19 5.31 -35.01
CA ASN A 271 -15.72 6.08 -36.17
C ASN A 271 -14.22 5.84 -36.50
N ALA A 272 -13.62 4.79 -35.96
CA ALA A 272 -12.21 4.50 -36.24
C ALA A 272 -12.02 3.93 -37.66
N PRO A 273 -10.90 4.25 -38.35
CA PRO A 273 -10.59 3.69 -39.66
C PRO A 273 -10.45 2.17 -39.61
N THR A 274 -10.80 1.51 -40.73
CA THR A 274 -10.66 0.06 -40.87
C THR A 274 -9.55 -0.23 -41.91
N PRO A 275 -8.52 -1.05 -41.62
CA PRO A 275 -8.28 -1.75 -40.35
C PRO A 275 -7.88 -0.78 -39.23
N ARG A 276 -8.32 -1.10 -38.01
CA ARG A 276 -8.01 -0.29 -36.83
C ARG A 276 -6.53 -0.50 -36.45
N PRO A 277 -5.73 0.57 -36.27
CA PRO A 277 -4.41 0.44 -35.69
C PRO A 277 -4.52 -0.20 -34.29
N GLU A 278 -3.74 -1.24 -34.01
CA GLU A 278 -3.79 -1.97 -32.73
C GLU A 278 -3.61 -1.05 -31.52
N ASN A 279 -2.79 0.00 -31.63
CA ASN A 279 -2.56 0.98 -30.57
C ASN A 279 -3.78 1.86 -30.24
N LEU A 280 -4.77 1.97 -31.10
CA LEU A 280 -6.04 2.67 -30.82
C LEU A 280 -7.00 1.85 -29.96
N LEU A 281 -6.72 0.58 -29.74
CA LEU A 281 -7.54 -0.30 -28.90
C LEU A 281 -6.95 -0.46 -27.50
N GLU A 282 -5.76 0.09 -27.24
CA GLU A 282 -5.05 -0.12 -25.98
C GLU A 282 -5.28 1.03 -25.02
N THR A 283 -6.31 0.90 -24.19
CA THR A 283 -6.52 1.78 -23.03
C THR A 283 -5.83 1.18 -21.81
N GLY A 284 -5.07 2.01 -21.13
CA GLY A 284 -4.46 1.68 -19.86
C GLY A 284 -5.33 2.10 -18.66
N ARG A 285 -4.69 2.70 -17.65
CA ARG A 285 -5.36 3.10 -16.40
C ARG A 285 -6.19 4.37 -16.58
N ILE A 286 -7.33 4.40 -15.88
CA ILE A 286 -8.24 5.55 -15.82
C ILE A 286 -8.38 5.96 -14.34
N SER A 287 -8.35 7.27 -14.07
CA SER A 287 -8.67 7.83 -12.76
C SER A 287 -9.90 8.73 -12.86
N ILE A 288 -10.65 8.85 -11.76
CA ILE A 288 -11.96 9.51 -11.73
C ILE A 288 -12.02 10.48 -10.56
N ALA A 289 -12.53 11.70 -10.79
CA ALA A 289 -12.80 12.68 -9.73
C ALA A 289 -14.15 13.36 -9.97
N VAL A 290 -15.03 13.32 -8.97
CA VAL A 290 -16.33 14.00 -8.99
C VAL A 290 -16.26 15.26 -8.14
N TYR A 291 -16.68 16.40 -8.68
CA TYR A 291 -16.68 17.65 -7.93
C TYR A 291 -17.80 17.66 -6.89
N ARG A 292 -17.43 17.82 -5.62
CA ARG A 292 -18.33 17.62 -4.50
C ARG A 292 -19.50 18.60 -4.44
N LYS A 293 -19.32 19.88 -4.82
CA LYS A 293 -20.36 20.92 -4.72
C LYS A 293 -21.34 20.92 -5.91
N ASN A 294 -20.91 20.36 -7.02
CA ASN A 294 -21.74 20.14 -8.21
C ASN A 294 -21.33 18.83 -8.89
N THR A 295 -22.06 17.76 -8.63
CA THR A 295 -21.72 16.44 -9.11
C THR A 295 -22.02 16.20 -10.59
N ASP A 296 -22.57 17.20 -11.31
CA ASP A 296 -22.61 17.19 -12.78
C ASP A 296 -21.19 17.27 -13.36
N ILE A 297 -20.24 17.84 -12.59
CA ILE A 297 -18.85 17.98 -13.00
C ILE A 297 -18.04 16.76 -12.61
N VAL A 298 -17.57 16.06 -13.60
CA VAL A 298 -16.72 14.88 -13.46
C VAL A 298 -15.46 15.04 -14.29
N TYR A 299 -14.33 14.68 -13.72
CA TYR A 299 -13.05 14.63 -14.42
C TYR A 299 -12.54 13.21 -14.49
N VAL A 300 -11.88 12.87 -15.58
CA VAL A 300 -11.14 11.61 -15.72
C VAL A 300 -9.79 11.85 -16.39
N THR A 301 -8.80 11.04 -16.02
CA THR A 301 -7.59 10.86 -16.81
C THR A 301 -7.66 9.52 -17.51
N VAL A 302 -7.29 9.46 -18.78
CA VAL A 302 -7.32 8.23 -19.58
C VAL A 302 -5.95 7.98 -20.19
N GLU A 303 -5.31 6.88 -19.78
CA GLU A 303 -4.07 6.40 -20.40
C GLU A 303 -4.41 5.74 -21.75
N HIS A 304 -4.09 6.45 -22.84
CA HIS A 304 -4.39 6.02 -24.21
C HIS A 304 -3.49 6.77 -25.20
N ALA A 305 -3.33 6.27 -26.42
CA ALA A 305 -2.56 7.00 -27.47
C ALA A 305 -3.11 8.41 -27.71
N ASN A 306 -4.44 8.57 -27.71
CA ASN A 306 -5.13 9.85 -27.77
C ASN A 306 -5.71 10.25 -26.40
N GLY A 307 -5.11 9.75 -25.32
CA GLY A 307 -5.57 9.98 -23.96
C GLY A 307 -5.36 11.41 -23.48
N GLY A 308 -5.65 11.64 -22.21
CA GLY A 308 -5.55 12.96 -21.64
C GLY A 308 -6.44 13.16 -20.42
N VAL A 309 -6.66 14.42 -20.06
CA VAL A 309 -7.63 14.84 -19.07
C VAL A 309 -8.94 15.16 -19.79
N TYR A 310 -10.03 14.59 -19.31
CA TYR A 310 -11.38 14.84 -19.84
C TYR A 310 -12.26 15.40 -18.74
N ARG A 311 -13.18 16.29 -19.13
CA ARG A 311 -14.18 16.90 -18.25
C ARG A 311 -15.59 16.67 -18.80
N SER A 312 -16.50 16.29 -17.93
CA SER A 312 -17.93 16.29 -18.14
C SER A 312 -18.58 17.39 -17.29
N THR A 313 -19.73 17.92 -17.75
CA THR A 313 -20.60 18.86 -17.02
C THR A 313 -22.05 18.37 -16.96
N ASP A 314 -22.28 17.11 -17.28
CA ASP A 314 -23.58 16.46 -17.39
C ASP A 314 -23.55 15.03 -16.79
N LYS A 315 -22.85 14.87 -15.66
CA LYS A 315 -22.69 13.57 -14.96
C LYS A 315 -22.09 12.49 -15.85
N GLY A 316 -21.21 12.84 -16.78
CA GLY A 316 -20.50 11.88 -17.60
C GLY A 316 -21.29 11.33 -18.80
N GLU A 317 -22.35 12.03 -19.26
CA GLU A 317 -23.03 11.70 -20.52
C GLU A 317 -22.18 12.12 -21.73
N THR A 318 -21.54 13.29 -21.63
CA THR A 318 -20.63 13.78 -22.67
C THR A 318 -19.29 14.24 -22.05
N TRP A 319 -18.23 14.15 -22.84
CA TRP A 319 -16.88 14.45 -22.38
C TRP A 319 -16.13 15.36 -23.34
N THR A 320 -15.45 16.34 -22.79
CA THR A 320 -14.57 17.24 -23.51
C THR A 320 -13.13 17.03 -23.08
N LYS A 321 -12.24 16.80 -24.03
CA LYS A 321 -10.79 16.72 -23.76
C LYS A 321 -10.24 18.08 -23.37
N MET A 322 -9.62 18.17 -22.22
CA MET A 322 -9.08 19.40 -21.66
C MET A 322 -7.59 19.56 -22.00
N ALA A 323 -6.83 18.49 -21.91
CA ALA A 323 -5.39 18.49 -22.21
C ALA A 323 -4.90 17.10 -22.62
N GLU A 324 -3.81 17.07 -23.38
CA GLU A 324 -2.97 15.88 -23.55
C GLU A 324 -2.24 15.65 -22.22
N ILE A 325 -2.23 14.42 -21.71
CA ILE A 325 -1.33 14.09 -20.62
C ILE A 325 0.03 13.75 -21.23
N ALA A 326 0.89 14.73 -21.34
CA ALA A 326 2.26 14.47 -21.72
C ALA A 326 3.06 13.74 -20.63
N ALA A 327 2.52 13.62 -19.38
CA ALA A 327 3.42 13.31 -18.29
C ALA A 327 2.77 12.82 -16.98
N VAL A 328 1.97 11.75 -16.97
CA VAL A 328 2.02 10.86 -15.82
C VAL A 328 2.98 9.73 -16.18
N PRO A 329 4.26 9.81 -15.85
CA PRO A 329 5.15 8.68 -16.06
C PRO A 329 4.64 7.52 -15.19
N ARG A 330 4.53 6.33 -15.76
CA ARG A 330 4.08 5.10 -15.07
C ARG A 330 2.63 5.14 -14.57
N PRO A 331 1.62 5.46 -15.41
CA PRO A 331 0.22 5.52 -14.96
C PRO A 331 -0.29 4.19 -14.40
N MET A 332 0.30 3.06 -14.78
CA MET A 332 0.01 1.74 -14.22
C MET A 332 0.24 1.65 -12.70
N TYR A 333 1.09 2.52 -12.13
CA TYR A 333 1.44 2.53 -10.72
C TYR A 333 0.75 3.66 -9.94
N PHE A 334 0.50 4.79 -10.60
CA PHE A 334 -0.14 5.98 -10.04
C PHE A 334 -1.49 6.28 -10.70
N SER A 335 -1.72 7.54 -11.08
CA SER A 335 -2.92 8.07 -11.73
C SER A 335 -4.07 8.32 -10.77
N LYS A 336 -3.80 8.95 -9.61
CA LYS A 336 -4.87 9.45 -8.75
C LYS A 336 -5.17 10.91 -9.10
N LEU A 337 -6.36 11.16 -9.65
CA LEU A 337 -6.89 12.49 -9.92
C LEU A 337 -7.78 12.93 -8.76
N GLN A 338 -7.61 14.16 -8.32
CA GLN A 338 -8.47 14.78 -7.32
C GLN A 338 -8.91 16.16 -7.79
N VAL A 339 -10.18 16.49 -7.63
CA VAL A 339 -10.68 17.85 -7.78
C VAL A 339 -10.75 18.50 -6.40
N ASP A 340 -10.29 19.75 -6.28
CA ASP A 340 -10.39 20.50 -5.04
C ASP A 340 -11.88 20.60 -4.63
N PRO A 341 -12.27 20.16 -3.44
CA PRO A 341 -13.67 20.16 -3.03
C PRO A 341 -14.33 21.55 -2.99
N ASN A 342 -13.53 22.64 -3.03
CA ASN A 342 -13.99 24.02 -2.97
C ASN A 342 -13.80 24.81 -4.28
N ASN A 343 -13.09 24.24 -5.26
CA ASN A 343 -12.84 24.88 -6.55
C ASN A 343 -12.84 23.86 -7.68
N GLU A 344 -13.90 23.84 -8.50
CA GLU A 344 -14.05 22.92 -9.62
C GLU A 344 -12.94 22.99 -10.67
N GLN A 345 -12.26 24.12 -10.78
CA GLN A 345 -11.19 24.33 -11.76
C GLN A 345 -9.83 23.85 -11.26
N ARG A 346 -9.70 23.62 -9.94
CA ARG A 346 -8.44 23.16 -9.36
C ARG A 346 -8.40 21.65 -9.30
N LEU A 347 -7.40 21.09 -9.95
CA LEU A 347 -7.15 19.65 -9.99
C LEU A 347 -5.76 19.34 -9.47
N TRP A 348 -5.65 18.18 -8.85
CA TRP A 348 -4.39 17.57 -8.45
C TRP A 348 -4.25 16.22 -9.13
N LEU A 349 -3.07 15.96 -9.68
CA LEU A 349 -2.73 14.68 -10.30
C LEU A 349 -1.52 14.09 -9.59
N ALA A 350 -1.77 13.04 -8.83
CA ALA A 350 -0.74 12.29 -8.13
C ALA A 350 0.00 11.36 -9.10
N GLY A 351 1.30 11.32 -8.96
CA GLY A 351 2.22 10.54 -9.81
C GLY A 351 3.60 10.49 -9.19
N VAL A 352 4.63 10.24 -9.99
CA VAL A 352 6.05 10.38 -9.57
C VAL A 352 6.28 11.78 -9.01
N ALA A 353 5.87 12.80 -9.76
CA ALA A 353 5.78 14.16 -9.26
C ALA A 353 4.30 14.55 -9.18
N MET A 354 3.92 15.23 -8.12
CA MET A 354 2.58 15.77 -8.01
C MET A 354 2.44 16.97 -8.94
N GLN A 355 1.37 16.99 -9.72
CA GLN A 355 1.02 18.08 -10.62
C GLN A 355 -0.30 18.70 -10.19
N TYR A 356 -0.50 19.97 -10.50
CA TYR A 356 -1.77 20.66 -10.28
C TYR A 356 -2.16 21.55 -11.46
N SER A 357 -3.45 21.79 -11.58
CA SER A 357 -4.08 22.69 -12.54
C SER A 357 -4.98 23.68 -11.81
N GLU A 358 -5.07 24.90 -12.29
CA GLU A 358 -5.99 25.94 -11.80
C GLU A 358 -7.06 26.33 -12.83
N ASP A 359 -7.09 25.65 -13.98
CA ASP A 359 -7.91 26.00 -15.15
C ASP A 359 -8.69 24.81 -15.71
N ALA A 360 -9.22 23.97 -14.81
CA ALA A 360 -10.02 22.80 -15.14
C ALA A 360 -9.23 21.74 -15.94
N GLY A 361 -7.94 21.64 -15.74
CA GLY A 361 -7.10 20.61 -16.36
C GLY A 361 -6.57 20.99 -17.75
N ARG A 362 -6.66 22.26 -18.18
CA ARG A 362 -6.10 22.70 -19.48
C ARG A 362 -4.59 22.83 -19.43
N THR A 363 -4.07 23.42 -18.34
CA THR A 363 -2.63 23.54 -18.12
C THR A 363 -2.23 22.89 -16.80
N TRP A 364 -1.02 22.37 -16.75
CA TRP A 364 -0.51 21.63 -15.60
C TRP A 364 0.87 22.16 -15.20
N THR A 365 1.04 22.39 -13.90
CA THR A 365 2.32 22.78 -13.31
C THR A 365 2.86 21.61 -12.51
N GLY A 366 4.09 21.21 -12.80
CA GLY A 366 4.74 20.11 -12.09
C GLY A 366 5.46 20.57 -10.84
N ASN A 367 5.59 19.64 -9.92
CA ASN A 367 6.34 19.66 -8.67
C ASN A 367 6.39 21.00 -7.93
N PHE A 368 5.32 21.29 -7.26
CA PHE A 368 5.00 22.52 -6.57
C PHE A 368 5.82 22.71 -5.27
N SER A 369 6.34 21.65 -4.70
CA SER A 369 7.12 21.71 -3.47
C SER A 369 8.32 20.79 -3.50
N ARG A 370 9.37 21.16 -2.76
CA ARG A 370 10.61 20.39 -2.66
C ARG A 370 10.53 19.25 -1.65
N ALA A 371 9.43 19.08 -0.94
CA ALA A 371 9.48 18.33 0.31
C ALA A 371 8.90 16.92 0.29
N PRO A 372 7.77 16.58 -0.32
CA PRO A 372 7.33 15.20 -0.25
C PRO A 372 8.22 14.29 -1.08
N HIS A 373 8.37 13.05 -0.60
CA HIS A 373 8.90 11.96 -1.39
C HIS A 373 8.10 11.82 -2.69
N ALA A 374 8.73 11.31 -3.74
CA ALA A 374 8.05 10.96 -5.00
C ALA A 374 6.98 9.86 -4.76
N ASP A 375 6.23 9.56 -5.83
CA ASP A 375 5.35 8.41 -5.89
C ASP A 375 4.15 8.49 -4.94
N THR A 376 3.28 9.48 -5.19
CA THR A 376 2.07 9.73 -4.40
C THR A 376 0.95 8.75 -4.78
N HIS A 377 0.36 8.08 -3.78
CA HIS A 377 -0.77 7.16 -3.93
C HIS A 377 -2.00 7.62 -3.14
N GLY A 378 -1.83 7.92 -1.85
CA GLY A 378 -2.87 8.45 -0.98
C GLY A 378 -2.94 9.97 -1.04
N PHE A 379 -4.14 10.54 -1.21
CA PHE A 379 -4.30 11.99 -1.27
C PHE A 379 -5.68 12.43 -0.83
N TRP A 380 -5.74 13.28 0.18
CA TRP A 380 -6.97 13.84 0.71
C TRP A 380 -6.86 15.34 0.85
N ILE A 381 -7.94 16.06 0.50
CA ILE A 381 -8.09 17.51 0.66
C ILE A 381 -9.26 17.76 1.59
N ASN A 382 -9.07 18.59 2.61
CA ASN A 382 -10.12 18.95 3.53
C ASN A 382 -11.27 19.68 2.80
N PRO A 383 -12.50 19.11 2.81
CA PRO A 383 -13.63 19.72 2.11
C PRO A 383 -14.09 21.06 2.70
N ASN A 384 -13.64 21.42 3.90
CA ASN A 384 -13.93 22.69 4.56
C ASN A 384 -12.77 23.70 4.46
N ASP A 385 -11.55 23.25 4.14
CA ASP A 385 -10.36 24.09 4.00
C ASP A 385 -9.35 23.48 3.02
N SER A 386 -9.34 23.94 1.78
CA SER A 386 -8.42 23.45 0.74
C SER A 386 -6.94 23.70 1.03
N ASN A 387 -6.59 24.44 2.09
CA ASN A 387 -5.20 24.56 2.51
C ASN A 387 -4.72 23.32 3.27
N HIS A 388 -5.63 22.58 3.90
CA HIS A 388 -5.29 21.37 4.65
C HIS A 388 -5.37 20.14 3.73
N ILE A 389 -4.21 19.56 3.47
CA ILE A 389 -4.02 18.39 2.59
C ILE A 389 -3.23 17.33 3.34
N VAL A 390 -3.61 16.08 3.19
CA VAL A 390 -2.85 14.92 3.66
C VAL A 390 -2.44 14.08 2.45
N GLN A 391 -1.16 13.74 2.38
CA GLN A 391 -0.57 12.98 1.29
C GLN A 391 0.13 11.74 1.82
N GLY A 392 -0.10 10.60 1.17
CA GLY A 392 0.64 9.36 1.34
C GLY A 392 1.45 9.04 0.09
N ASN A 393 2.73 8.73 0.26
CA ASN A 393 3.67 8.41 -0.82
C ASN A 393 4.56 7.23 -0.42
N ASP A 394 5.55 6.87 -1.27
CA ASP A 394 6.45 5.75 -0.97
C ASP A 394 7.44 6.04 0.17
N GLY A 395 7.54 7.28 0.62
CA GLY A 395 8.34 7.70 1.78
C GLY A 395 7.56 7.87 3.08
N GLY A 396 6.22 7.82 3.05
CA GLY A 396 5.38 7.97 4.24
C GLY A 396 4.28 9.02 4.10
N ILE A 397 3.97 9.71 5.20
CA ILE A 397 2.84 10.62 5.32
C ILE A 397 3.33 12.06 5.43
N ASN A 398 2.72 12.96 4.66
CA ASN A 398 2.99 14.38 4.68
C ASN A 398 1.69 15.17 4.84
N ILE A 399 1.74 16.26 5.59
CA ILE A 399 0.59 17.14 5.86
C ILE A 399 0.94 18.55 5.46
N SER A 400 0.04 19.23 4.79
CA SER A 400 0.16 20.64 4.43
C SER A 400 -1.01 21.43 4.97
N PHE A 401 -0.75 22.68 5.38
CA PHE A 401 -1.75 23.65 5.81
C PHE A 401 -1.73 24.92 4.96
N ASP A 402 -1.04 24.89 3.83
CA ASP A 402 -0.90 26.00 2.90
C ASP A 402 -1.10 25.58 1.43
N ARG A 403 -1.92 24.54 1.23
CA ARG A 403 -2.28 24.00 -0.09
C ARG A 403 -1.09 23.39 -0.81
N GLY A 404 -0.24 22.68 -0.06
CA GLY A 404 0.91 21.94 -0.60
C GLY A 404 2.12 22.82 -0.95
N ARG A 405 2.18 24.08 -0.52
CA ARG A 405 3.38 24.92 -0.68
C ARG A 405 4.51 24.48 0.23
N THR A 406 4.15 24.12 1.46
CA THR A 406 5.03 23.48 2.43
C THR A 406 4.39 22.21 2.99
N TRP A 407 5.22 21.31 3.47
CA TRP A 407 4.80 20.00 3.97
C TRP A 407 5.51 19.65 5.26
N ASP A 408 4.74 19.19 6.22
CA ASP A 408 5.23 18.58 7.45
C ASP A 408 5.28 17.07 7.24
N TYR A 409 6.46 16.49 7.35
CA TYR A 409 6.66 15.04 7.28
C TYR A 409 6.37 14.41 8.64
N SER A 410 5.58 13.33 8.66
CA SER A 410 5.29 12.57 9.88
C SER A 410 6.46 11.66 10.26
N ASN A 411 7.40 12.18 11.05
CA ASN A 411 8.63 11.50 11.48
C ASN A 411 8.48 10.71 12.79
N THR A 412 7.26 10.37 13.17
CA THR A 412 6.92 9.60 14.38
C THR A 412 6.41 8.19 14.06
N VAL A 413 6.48 7.78 12.81
CA VAL A 413 6.07 6.45 12.35
C VAL A 413 7.32 5.59 12.11
N PRO A 414 7.71 4.69 13.03
CA PRO A 414 8.91 3.88 12.90
C PRO A 414 8.66 2.66 12.01
N LEU A 415 8.30 2.90 10.77
CA LEU A 415 8.06 1.89 9.74
C LEU A 415 9.04 2.07 8.59
N GLY A 416 9.36 0.98 7.90
CA GLY A 416 10.16 0.98 6.69
C GLY A 416 9.83 -0.26 5.86
N TYR A 417 9.85 -0.12 4.54
CA TYR A 417 9.63 -1.24 3.65
C TYR A 417 10.96 -1.91 3.31
N PHE A 418 11.49 -2.66 4.28
CA PHE A 418 12.76 -3.36 4.14
C PHE A 418 12.64 -4.53 3.14
N TYR A 419 13.59 -4.62 2.21
CA TYR A 419 13.79 -5.79 1.37
C TYR A 419 14.62 -6.85 2.09
N GLU A 420 15.75 -6.44 2.68
CA GLU A 420 16.69 -7.34 3.33
C GLU A 420 17.27 -6.67 4.59
N VAL A 421 17.71 -7.50 5.53
CA VAL A 421 18.30 -7.05 6.79
C VAL A 421 19.61 -7.79 7.04
N GLY A 422 20.68 -7.05 7.34
CA GLY A 422 21.97 -7.54 7.80
C GLY A 422 22.29 -7.04 9.20
N VAL A 423 23.14 -7.76 9.91
CA VAL A 423 23.64 -7.37 11.22
C VAL A 423 25.16 -7.51 11.28
N ASP A 424 25.83 -6.65 12.10
CA ASP A 424 27.25 -6.80 12.38
C ASP A 424 27.50 -7.59 13.68
N ASN A 425 28.76 -7.82 14.01
CA ASN A 425 29.19 -8.55 15.21
C ASN A 425 29.58 -7.62 16.37
N SER A 426 29.27 -6.33 16.30
CA SER A 426 29.55 -5.39 17.39
C SER A 426 28.62 -5.61 18.60
N LEU A 427 28.95 -5.02 19.74
CA LEU A 427 28.12 -5.07 20.95
C LEU A 427 27.90 -3.67 21.50
N PRO A 428 26.68 -3.11 21.45
CA PRO A 428 25.50 -3.67 20.77
C PRO A 428 25.70 -3.78 19.27
N TYR A 429 25.07 -4.78 18.65
CA TYR A 429 25.15 -4.96 17.20
C TYR A 429 24.37 -3.86 16.46
N LYS A 430 24.81 -3.58 15.24
CA LYS A 430 24.08 -2.70 14.31
C LYS A 430 23.16 -3.52 13.42
N VAL A 431 22.06 -2.91 13.05
CA VAL A 431 21.11 -3.42 12.06
C VAL A 431 21.25 -2.58 10.82
N CYS A 432 21.49 -3.20 9.67
CA CYS A 432 21.54 -2.58 8.37
C CYS A 432 20.49 -3.17 7.46
N GLY A 433 19.90 -2.38 6.57
CA GLY A 433 18.94 -2.86 5.61
C GLY A 433 18.66 -1.89 4.49
N GLY A 434 18.33 -2.42 3.34
CA GLY A 434 17.87 -1.67 2.19
C GLY A 434 16.35 -1.59 2.17
N LEU A 435 15.83 -0.41 1.85
CA LEU A 435 14.40 -0.12 1.81
C LEU A 435 13.96 0.19 0.39
N GLN A 436 12.76 -0.26 0.05
CA GLN A 436 12.15 0.13 -1.20
C GLN A 436 11.98 1.64 -1.25
N ASP A 437 12.49 2.28 -2.32
CA ASP A 437 12.44 3.70 -2.62
C ASP A 437 13.11 4.63 -1.57
N ASN A 438 13.67 4.08 -0.48
CA ASN A 438 14.09 4.83 0.70
C ASN A 438 15.54 4.55 1.15
N ASN A 439 16.44 4.31 0.24
CA ASN A 439 17.88 4.15 0.49
C ASN A 439 18.25 2.88 1.29
N THR A 440 19.51 2.80 1.67
CA THR A 440 20.06 1.77 2.56
C THR A 440 20.51 2.43 3.85
N TRP A 441 20.10 1.88 4.99
CA TRP A 441 20.32 2.46 6.32
C TRP A 441 21.00 1.48 7.26
N CYS A 442 21.76 2.05 8.22
CA CYS A 442 22.26 1.33 9.37
C CYS A 442 21.94 2.10 10.64
N GLY A 443 21.68 1.38 11.73
CA GLY A 443 21.41 1.93 13.04
C GLY A 443 21.71 0.94 14.17
N PRO A 444 21.72 1.40 15.44
CA PRO A 444 22.02 0.54 16.58
C PRO A 444 20.82 -0.34 16.94
N SER A 445 21.09 -1.56 17.41
CA SER A 445 20.05 -2.42 18.01
C SER A 445 19.70 -2.01 19.44
N MET A 446 20.60 -1.33 20.14
CA MET A 446 20.44 -0.87 21.52
C MET A 446 21.19 0.44 21.74
N THR A 447 20.77 1.21 22.74
CA THR A 447 21.44 2.45 23.16
C THR A 447 21.47 2.55 24.68
N THR A 448 22.45 3.27 25.20
CA THR A 448 22.53 3.68 26.63
C THR A 448 21.77 4.98 26.87
N ASN A 449 21.28 5.64 25.83
CA ASN A 449 20.45 6.84 25.98
C ASN A 449 19.14 6.49 26.70
N PRO A 450 18.81 7.10 27.84
CA PRO A 450 17.57 6.82 28.57
C PRO A 450 16.30 7.19 27.77
N GLN A 451 16.42 8.01 26.75
CA GLN A 451 15.32 8.36 25.84
C GLN A 451 15.13 7.34 24.69
N GLY A 452 15.98 6.31 24.63
CA GLY A 452 15.92 5.29 23.58
C GLY A 452 16.71 5.65 22.32
N ILE A 453 16.54 4.85 21.28
CA ILE A 453 17.13 5.07 19.97
C ILE A 453 16.34 6.19 19.28
N SER A 454 17.07 7.17 18.74
CA SER A 454 16.50 8.31 18.01
C SER A 454 16.74 8.20 16.50
N ASN A 455 16.03 9.00 15.70
CA ASN A 455 16.24 9.06 14.25
C ASN A 455 17.68 9.46 13.89
N SER A 456 18.35 10.27 14.73
CA SER A 456 19.74 10.67 14.52
C SER A 456 20.78 9.57 14.76
N ASP A 457 20.38 8.45 15.35
CA ASP A 457 21.25 7.28 15.53
C ASP A 457 21.32 6.42 14.25
N TRP A 458 20.44 6.68 13.30
CA TRP A 458 20.41 6.02 12.02
C TRP A 458 21.09 6.86 10.93
N TYR A 459 21.84 6.20 10.04
CA TYR A 459 22.55 6.86 8.95
C TYR A 459 22.44 6.09 7.64
N THR A 460 22.45 6.81 6.53
CA THR A 460 22.39 6.22 5.18
C THR A 460 23.75 5.70 4.76
N VAL A 461 23.76 4.52 4.13
CA VAL A 461 24.97 3.92 3.56
C VAL A 461 24.93 3.87 2.04
N GLY A 462 23.75 3.93 1.43
CA GLY A 462 23.56 3.94 -0.02
C GLY A 462 22.25 4.60 -0.41
N GLY A 463 22.09 4.94 -1.69
CA GLY A 463 20.89 5.58 -2.27
C GLY A 463 20.06 4.63 -3.15
N GLY A 464 18.93 5.12 -3.64
CA GLY A 464 18.00 4.39 -4.51
C GLY A 464 17.10 3.42 -3.74
N ASP A 465 16.56 2.39 -4.41
CA ASP A 465 16.06 1.21 -3.73
C ASP A 465 17.27 0.49 -3.14
N GLY A 466 17.36 0.40 -1.83
CA GLY A 466 18.37 -0.39 -1.18
C GLY A 466 17.89 -1.82 -1.03
N PHE A 467 18.80 -2.78 -1.19
CA PHE A 467 18.49 -4.21 -1.01
C PHE A 467 19.38 -4.81 0.05
N PHE A 468 20.36 -5.62 -0.35
CA PHE A 468 21.31 -6.17 0.60
C PHE A 468 22.17 -5.07 1.23
N ALA A 469 22.28 -5.10 2.56
CA ALA A 469 23.19 -4.29 3.34
C ALA A 469 23.94 -5.23 4.29
N GLN A 470 25.18 -5.59 3.93
CA GLN A 470 25.98 -6.56 4.65
C GLN A 470 27.16 -5.86 5.34
N PRO A 471 27.10 -5.63 6.66
CA PRO A 471 28.25 -5.14 7.40
C PRO A 471 29.40 -6.17 7.34
N HIS A 472 30.62 -5.67 7.26
CA HIS A 472 31.79 -6.54 7.30
C HIS A 472 31.95 -7.16 8.70
N PRO A 473 32.17 -8.46 8.83
CA PRO A 473 32.06 -9.15 10.12
C PRO A 473 33.14 -8.80 11.15
N THR A 474 34.28 -8.25 10.71
CA THR A 474 35.42 -7.89 11.58
C THR A 474 35.86 -6.44 11.46
N ASP A 475 35.26 -5.67 10.57
CA ASP A 475 35.55 -4.25 10.34
C ASP A 475 34.24 -3.44 10.41
N PRO A 476 33.89 -2.89 11.58
CA PRO A 476 32.59 -2.25 11.80
C PRO A 476 32.39 -0.96 11.00
N ASP A 477 33.46 -0.46 10.35
CA ASP A 477 33.39 0.72 9.51
C ASP A 477 33.00 0.40 8.06
N ILE A 478 33.04 -0.87 7.64
CA ILE A 478 32.78 -1.30 6.26
C ILE A 478 31.39 -1.92 6.14
N VAL A 479 30.61 -1.42 5.18
CA VAL A 479 29.32 -1.97 4.79
C VAL A 479 29.30 -2.17 3.27
N TYR A 480 28.92 -3.35 2.84
CA TYR A 480 28.58 -3.64 1.44
C TYR A 480 27.09 -3.37 1.24
N GLY A 481 26.75 -2.62 0.22
CA GLY A 481 25.37 -2.34 -0.12
C GLY A 481 25.10 -2.55 -1.59
N GLU A 482 23.85 -2.86 -1.89
CA GLU A 482 23.41 -3.06 -3.26
C GLU A 482 22.14 -2.23 -3.50
N SER A 483 22.06 -1.65 -4.69
CA SER A 483 20.86 -0.99 -5.20
C SER A 483 20.49 -1.55 -6.57
N GLN A 484 19.42 -1.04 -7.18
CA GLN A 484 18.80 -1.56 -8.40
C GLN A 484 19.82 -2.02 -9.46
N ASP A 485 19.50 -3.12 -10.15
CA ASP A 485 20.24 -3.63 -11.31
C ASP A 485 21.70 -4.03 -10.99
N GLY A 486 21.92 -4.49 -9.76
CA GLY A 486 23.22 -5.00 -9.35
C GLY A 486 24.27 -3.91 -9.10
N ASN A 487 23.87 -2.69 -8.77
CA ASN A 487 24.80 -1.64 -8.38
C ASN A 487 25.38 -1.92 -7.00
N LEU A 488 26.46 -2.67 -6.95
CA LEU A 488 27.16 -3.08 -5.74
C LEU A 488 28.21 -2.04 -5.35
N PHE A 489 28.20 -1.62 -4.09
CA PHE A 489 29.19 -0.71 -3.52
C PHE A 489 29.72 -1.20 -2.17
N ARG A 490 30.93 -0.73 -1.83
CA ARG A 490 31.54 -0.85 -0.50
C ARG A 490 31.73 0.53 0.08
N ARG A 491 31.18 0.78 1.27
CA ARG A 491 31.28 2.08 1.94
C ARG A 491 32.02 1.96 3.27
N ASN A 492 32.93 2.89 3.52
CA ASN A 492 33.45 3.14 4.85
C ASN A 492 32.56 4.18 5.52
N VAL A 493 31.80 3.77 6.55
CA VAL A 493 30.82 4.65 7.21
C VAL A 493 31.47 5.71 8.10
N ARG A 494 32.72 5.51 8.53
CA ARG A 494 33.47 6.49 9.33
C ARG A 494 34.06 7.61 8.49
N THR A 495 34.61 7.29 7.32
CA THR A 495 35.23 8.29 6.42
C THR A 495 34.27 8.86 5.39
N GLY A 496 33.15 8.16 5.13
CA GLY A 496 32.21 8.49 4.06
C GLY A 496 32.65 8.01 2.67
N GLU A 497 33.83 7.40 2.53
CA GLU A 497 34.33 6.87 1.26
C GLU A 497 33.41 5.76 0.74
N SER A 498 33.05 5.84 -0.55
CA SER A 498 32.24 4.84 -1.24
C SER A 498 32.89 4.44 -2.56
N LYS A 499 33.08 3.15 -2.76
CA LYS A 499 33.65 2.58 -3.97
C LYS A 499 32.61 1.68 -4.66
N GLN A 500 32.37 1.91 -5.94
CA GLN A 500 31.61 0.98 -6.78
C GLN A 500 32.47 -0.25 -7.05
N ILE A 501 31.95 -1.42 -6.69
CA ILE A 501 32.68 -2.70 -6.78
C ILE A 501 31.92 -3.77 -7.57
N ARG A 502 30.88 -3.40 -8.32
CA ARG A 502 30.15 -4.32 -9.20
C ARG A 502 31.11 -5.00 -10.19
N PRO A 503 31.02 -6.34 -10.36
CA PRO A 503 31.74 -7.02 -11.43
C PRO A 503 31.45 -6.40 -12.80
N ARG A 504 32.48 -6.25 -13.62
CA ARG A 504 32.37 -5.67 -14.97
C ARG A 504 32.81 -6.69 -16.00
N GLU A 505 32.23 -6.57 -17.18
CA GLU A 505 32.57 -7.36 -18.36
C GLU A 505 33.93 -6.98 -18.89
N GLU A 506 34.64 -7.94 -19.46
CA GLU A 506 35.83 -7.68 -20.26
C GLU A 506 35.44 -7.15 -21.65
N LEU A 507 36.36 -6.49 -22.30
CA LEU A 507 36.12 -5.92 -23.64
C LEU A 507 35.68 -7.02 -24.63
N GLY A 508 34.49 -6.87 -25.20
CA GLY A 508 33.90 -7.81 -26.16
C GLY A 508 33.10 -8.94 -25.51
N GLU A 509 32.98 -8.98 -24.19
CA GLU A 509 32.12 -9.90 -23.48
C GLU A 509 30.67 -9.41 -23.52
N LYS A 510 29.69 -10.34 -23.48
CA LYS A 510 28.27 -9.99 -23.29
C LYS A 510 28.07 -9.36 -21.91
N ASN A 511 27.17 -8.36 -21.85
CA ASN A 511 26.81 -7.72 -20.58
C ASN A 511 26.34 -8.74 -19.55
N PHE A 512 26.82 -8.57 -18.31
CA PHE A 512 26.31 -9.34 -17.19
C PHE A 512 24.89 -8.88 -16.86
N ARG A 513 24.05 -9.85 -16.55
CA ARG A 513 22.64 -9.61 -16.20
C ARG A 513 22.49 -9.74 -14.69
N PHE A 514 22.08 -8.65 -14.05
CA PHE A 514 21.77 -8.61 -12.64
C PHE A 514 20.26 -8.42 -12.45
N GLN A 515 19.74 -8.94 -11.37
CA GLN A 515 18.37 -8.69 -10.97
C GLN A 515 18.24 -7.32 -10.29
N TRP A 516 17.01 -6.89 -10.15
CA TRP A 516 16.65 -5.74 -9.33
C TRP A 516 17.26 -5.86 -7.93
N ASN A 517 17.19 -7.03 -7.31
CA ASN A 517 17.80 -7.41 -6.06
C ASN A 517 18.81 -8.55 -6.30
N SER A 518 20.09 -8.29 -6.16
CA SER A 518 21.18 -9.24 -6.42
C SER A 518 21.89 -9.63 -5.13
N PRO A 519 22.04 -10.94 -4.81
CA PRO A 519 22.51 -11.39 -3.50
C PRO A 519 24.01 -11.17 -3.28
N ILE A 520 24.35 -10.67 -2.08
CA ILE A 520 25.71 -10.54 -1.57
C ILE A 520 25.90 -11.56 -0.45
N LEU A 521 27.04 -12.25 -0.44
CA LEU A 521 27.45 -13.14 0.65
C LEU A 521 28.91 -12.86 1.03
N ILE A 522 29.17 -12.54 2.29
CA ILE A 522 30.52 -12.47 2.85
C ILE A 522 30.86 -13.86 3.42
N SER A 523 32.04 -14.39 3.08
CA SER A 523 32.48 -15.69 3.56
C SER A 523 32.66 -15.70 5.09
N SER A 524 32.11 -16.71 5.74
CA SER A 524 32.32 -16.96 7.17
C SER A 524 33.73 -17.43 7.53
N HIS A 525 34.52 -17.86 6.54
CA HIS A 525 35.88 -18.38 6.73
C HIS A 525 36.96 -17.33 6.52
N ASP A 526 36.71 -16.37 5.60
CA ASP A 526 37.61 -15.27 5.28
C ASP A 526 36.78 -14.02 4.97
N PRO A 527 36.77 -13.02 5.85
CA PRO A 527 35.95 -11.83 5.70
C PRO A 527 36.34 -10.94 4.49
N ASN A 528 37.52 -11.14 3.90
CA ASN A 528 37.90 -10.45 2.66
C ASN A 528 37.27 -11.11 1.42
N THR A 529 36.78 -12.35 1.56
CA THR A 529 36.14 -13.07 0.47
C THR A 529 34.65 -12.73 0.42
N VAL A 530 34.24 -12.17 -0.73
CA VAL A 530 32.85 -11.77 -1.03
C VAL A 530 32.37 -12.52 -2.27
N TYR A 531 31.16 -13.02 -2.22
CA TYR A 531 30.44 -13.56 -3.37
C TYR A 531 29.33 -12.62 -3.77
N TYR A 532 29.11 -12.48 -5.06
CA TYR A 532 28.04 -11.69 -5.65
C TYR A 532 27.43 -12.44 -6.82
N ALA A 533 26.13 -12.36 -7.03
CA ALA A 533 25.49 -13.13 -8.08
C ALA A 533 24.59 -12.29 -8.98
N GLY A 534 24.68 -12.57 -10.26
CA GLY A 534 23.79 -12.19 -11.33
C GLY A 534 23.49 -13.42 -12.18
N ASN A 535 23.63 -13.33 -13.50
CA ASN A 535 23.60 -14.53 -14.34
C ASN A 535 24.83 -15.46 -14.12
N PHE A 536 25.88 -14.95 -13.48
CA PHE A 536 27.02 -15.73 -12.97
C PHE A 536 27.17 -15.54 -11.47
N VAL A 537 27.84 -16.47 -10.80
CA VAL A 537 28.42 -16.24 -9.47
C VAL A 537 29.82 -15.68 -9.63
N PHE A 538 30.07 -14.57 -8.96
CA PHE A 538 31.37 -13.92 -8.89
C PHE A 538 31.96 -14.10 -7.49
N LYS A 539 33.28 -14.28 -7.42
CA LYS A 539 34.05 -14.37 -6.16
C LYS A 539 35.16 -13.33 -6.20
N SER A 540 35.27 -12.55 -5.13
CA SER A 540 36.42 -11.70 -4.83
C SER A 540 37.08 -12.18 -3.53
N THR A 541 38.40 -12.16 -3.47
CA THR A 541 39.20 -12.36 -2.23
C THR A 541 39.81 -11.07 -1.72
N GLU A 542 39.43 -9.94 -2.32
CA GLU A 542 39.98 -8.60 -2.11
C GLU A 542 38.88 -7.58 -1.82
N ARG A 543 37.86 -7.97 -1.04
CA ARG A 543 36.75 -7.10 -0.63
C ARG A 543 36.00 -6.47 -1.83
N GLY A 544 35.94 -7.16 -2.99
CA GLY A 544 35.26 -6.69 -4.19
C GLY A 544 36.13 -5.84 -5.13
N ASP A 545 37.42 -5.68 -4.86
CA ASP A 545 38.30 -4.89 -5.74
C ASP A 545 38.57 -5.59 -7.08
N ASN A 546 38.70 -6.91 -7.08
CA ASN A 546 38.80 -7.75 -8.26
C ASN A 546 37.84 -8.94 -8.15
N TRP A 547 37.30 -9.38 -9.28
CA TRP A 547 36.31 -10.43 -9.36
C TRP A 547 36.72 -11.55 -10.31
N LYS A 548 36.36 -12.78 -9.95
CA LYS A 548 36.49 -13.96 -10.80
C LYS A 548 35.11 -14.61 -10.95
N LYS A 549 34.70 -14.92 -12.18
CA LYS A 549 33.56 -15.81 -12.43
C LYS A 549 33.88 -17.21 -11.93
N VAL A 550 33.00 -17.77 -11.10
CA VAL A 550 33.19 -19.11 -10.49
C VAL A 550 32.05 -20.07 -10.84
N SER A 551 31.13 -19.65 -11.71
CA SER A 551 30.07 -20.51 -12.26
C SER A 551 29.94 -20.35 -13.78
N PRO A 552 29.28 -21.27 -14.52
CA PRO A 552 28.73 -21.00 -15.84
C PRO A 552 27.59 -19.97 -15.73
N ASP A 553 27.01 -19.56 -16.86
CA ASP A 553 25.74 -18.82 -16.89
C ASP A 553 24.64 -19.70 -16.28
N LEU A 554 24.00 -19.22 -15.24
CA LEU A 554 22.98 -19.94 -14.46
C LEU A 554 21.56 -19.68 -14.99
N THR A 555 21.42 -18.86 -16.04
CA THR A 555 20.14 -18.48 -16.62
C THR A 555 19.86 -19.25 -17.90
N THR A 556 18.62 -19.19 -18.36
CA THR A 556 18.23 -19.77 -19.65
C THR A 556 18.59 -18.89 -20.85
N ASP A 557 19.07 -17.67 -20.61
CA ASP A 557 19.40 -16.63 -21.62
C ASP A 557 18.29 -16.39 -22.67
N VAL A 558 17.02 -16.55 -22.24
CA VAL A 558 15.86 -16.32 -23.11
C VAL A 558 15.65 -14.82 -23.29
N ASP A 559 15.47 -14.38 -24.54
CA ASP A 559 15.03 -13.00 -24.80
C ASP A 559 13.58 -12.82 -24.36
N ARG A 560 13.40 -12.22 -23.17
CA ARG A 560 12.07 -11.95 -22.61
C ARG A 560 11.22 -11.02 -23.47
N ASN A 561 11.81 -10.26 -24.40
CA ASN A 561 11.09 -9.40 -25.32
C ASN A 561 10.28 -10.16 -26.36
N THR A 562 10.51 -11.46 -26.51
CA THR A 562 9.76 -12.36 -27.40
C THR A 562 8.63 -13.10 -26.70
N LEU A 563 8.52 -12.97 -25.37
CA LEU A 563 7.54 -13.70 -24.58
C LEU A 563 6.20 -12.99 -24.53
N GLN A 564 5.11 -13.78 -24.58
CA GLN A 564 3.74 -13.26 -24.63
C GLN A 564 3.18 -13.00 -23.23
N ILE A 565 2.41 -11.91 -23.10
CA ILE A 565 1.59 -11.60 -21.92
C ILE A 565 0.17 -11.29 -22.42
N MET A 566 -0.85 -11.98 -21.91
CA MET A 566 -2.24 -11.89 -22.37
C MET A 566 -2.38 -12.13 -23.88
N GLY A 567 -1.66 -13.16 -24.41
CA GLY A 567 -1.76 -13.61 -25.80
C GLY A 567 -1.01 -12.79 -26.85
N LYS A 568 -0.29 -11.74 -26.45
CA LYS A 568 0.54 -10.92 -27.35
C LYS A 568 1.92 -10.61 -26.76
N VAL A 569 2.91 -10.41 -27.64
CA VAL A 569 4.21 -9.89 -27.24
C VAL A 569 4.04 -8.40 -26.95
N PRO A 570 4.33 -7.90 -25.73
CA PRO A 570 4.26 -6.47 -25.44
C PRO A 570 5.25 -5.70 -26.32
N ASP A 571 4.78 -4.71 -27.06
CA ASP A 571 5.65 -3.82 -27.82
C ASP A 571 6.52 -3.00 -26.83
N LYS A 572 7.79 -2.79 -27.20
CA LYS A 572 8.69 -1.89 -26.47
C LYS A 572 8.16 -0.45 -26.34
N ASN A 573 7.23 -0.07 -27.21
CA ASN A 573 6.52 1.20 -27.16
C ASN A 573 5.18 1.11 -26.41
N THR A 574 4.78 -0.06 -25.93
CA THR A 574 3.59 -0.23 -25.09
C THR A 574 3.82 0.53 -23.79
N ARG A 575 2.93 1.48 -23.49
CA ARG A 575 3.07 2.43 -22.38
C ARG A 575 3.22 1.80 -21.02
N SER A 576 2.80 0.57 -20.88
CA SER A 576 2.78 -0.17 -19.60
C SER A 576 3.84 -1.26 -19.50
N ARG A 577 4.82 -1.28 -20.41
CA ARG A 577 5.92 -2.23 -20.31
C ARG A 577 6.93 -1.73 -19.30
N HIS A 578 6.98 -2.38 -18.15
CA HIS A 578 8.05 -2.24 -17.19
C HIS A 578 8.83 -3.54 -17.10
N ASP A 579 10.07 -3.41 -17.38
CA ASP A 579 11.08 -4.37 -17.02
C ASP A 579 11.20 -4.35 -15.49
N GLY A 580 10.73 -5.38 -14.84
CA GLY A 580 10.90 -5.62 -13.41
C GLY A 580 11.99 -6.61 -13.21
#